data_75a2f43081e0f54e15c8a63d68bb361e
#
_entry.id   75a2f43081e0f54e15c8a63d68bb361e
#
_cell.length_a   1.000
_cell.length_b   1.000
_cell.length_c   1.000
_cell.angle_alpha   90.00
_cell.angle_beta   90.00
_cell.angle_gamma   90.00
#
_symmetry.space_group_name_H-M   'P 1'
#
loop_
_entity.id
_entity.type
_entity.pdbx_description
1 polymer ?
#
loop_
_entity_poly.entity_id
_entity_poly.type
_entity_poly.pdbx_seq_one_letter_code
_entity_poly.pdbx_strand_id
1 'polypeptide(L)'
;MESYRYLLDLALILLFTKGLGLLTRRVQMPQVVGALLAGLILGPAMLGFMKETAFISEVAELGVIVLMFCAGMETDIQELKASGKASFVIALIGVLVPLAGGFGVAYIFNRPDMIASEVSASTFLQNIFIGVILTATSVSITVETLKEMGKLKTRSGNAILGAAIIDDVLGIVALTIVMSMADSSVSIGVVLLKIVLFFVFAGVAGFAFYKLYTWWIGRSTKALHRHAIVAFVFCLLMSYIAEVAFGVADITGAFIAGLIVSNVARSEWLQ
;
A
#
# COMPACT_ATOMS: atom_id res chain seq x y z
N MET A 1 -11.66 32.74 8.04
CA MET A 1 -11.64 31.63 9.04
C MET A 1 -11.39 30.26 8.41
N GLU A 2 -11.55 30.10 7.11
CA GLU A 2 -11.28 28.81 6.43
C GLU A 2 -9.78 28.46 6.34
N SER A 3 -8.90 29.46 6.35
CA SER A 3 -7.45 29.26 6.13
C SER A 3 -6.74 28.40 7.17
N TYR A 4 -7.31 28.23 8.37
CA TYR A 4 -6.71 27.42 9.45
C TYR A 4 -7.55 26.20 9.83
N ARG A 5 -8.62 25.90 9.08
CA ARG A 5 -9.52 24.79 9.36
C ARG A 5 -8.82 23.43 9.34
N TYR A 6 -7.81 23.28 8.47
CA TYR A 6 -7.01 22.07 8.39
C TYR A 6 -6.33 21.66 9.71
N LEU A 7 -5.97 22.67 10.58
CA LEU A 7 -5.39 22.37 11.90
C LEU A 7 -6.43 21.74 12.84
N LEU A 8 -7.67 22.23 12.79
CA LEU A 8 -8.78 21.65 13.56
C LEU A 8 -9.09 20.25 13.04
N ASP A 9 -9.14 20.08 11.72
CA ASP A 9 -9.43 18.79 11.10
C ASP A 9 -8.37 17.75 11.48
N LEU A 10 -7.07 18.08 11.40
CA LEU A 10 -5.99 17.20 11.86
C LEU A 10 -6.08 16.90 13.36
N ALA A 11 -6.40 17.88 14.19
CA ALA A 11 -6.54 17.68 15.63
C ALA A 11 -7.71 16.73 15.95
N LEU A 12 -8.84 16.89 15.27
CA LEU A 12 -10.00 16.01 15.41
C LEU A 12 -9.69 14.59 14.91
N ILE A 13 -9.03 14.44 13.74
CA ILE A 13 -8.59 13.14 13.25
C ILE A 13 -7.75 12.44 14.30
N LEU A 14 -6.69 13.09 14.80
CA LEU A 14 -5.79 12.49 15.78
C LEU A 14 -6.50 12.15 17.10
N LEU A 15 -7.38 13.02 17.59
CA LEU A 15 -8.12 12.81 18.81
C LEU A 15 -9.08 11.62 18.70
N PHE A 16 -9.91 11.59 17.65
CA PHE A 16 -10.93 10.57 17.49
C PHE A 16 -10.33 9.22 17.08
N THR A 17 -9.36 9.18 16.16
CA THR A 17 -8.68 7.94 15.78
C THR A 17 -7.97 7.31 16.97
N LYS A 18 -7.29 8.12 17.78
CA LYS A 18 -6.61 7.62 18.99
C LYS A 18 -7.60 7.23 20.08
N GLY A 19 -8.64 8.04 20.30
CA GLY A 19 -9.67 7.77 21.31
C GLY A 19 -10.45 6.48 21.00
N LEU A 20 -10.97 6.34 19.78
CA LEU A 20 -11.68 5.13 19.35
C LEU A 20 -10.75 3.93 19.21
N GLY A 21 -9.49 4.13 18.77
CA GLY A 21 -8.49 3.07 18.74
C GLY A 21 -8.20 2.49 20.13
N LEU A 22 -8.14 3.32 21.16
CA LEU A 22 -8.02 2.84 22.56
C LEU A 22 -9.25 2.08 23.03
N LEU A 23 -10.45 2.48 22.57
CA LEU A 23 -11.70 1.76 22.89
C LEU A 23 -11.75 0.40 22.20
N THR A 24 -11.42 0.32 20.91
CA THR A 24 -11.39 -0.97 20.18
C THR A 24 -10.37 -1.91 20.77
N ARG A 25 -9.21 -1.43 21.22
CA ARG A 25 -8.21 -2.23 21.91
C ARG A 25 -8.74 -2.86 23.21
N ARG A 26 -9.64 -2.20 23.94
CA ARG A 26 -10.28 -2.77 25.14
C ARG A 26 -11.15 -3.99 24.83
N VAL A 27 -11.68 -4.08 23.62
CA VAL A 27 -12.48 -5.22 23.14
C VAL A 27 -11.64 -6.18 22.27
N GLN A 28 -10.31 -6.10 22.40
CA GLN A 28 -9.35 -6.97 21.70
C GLN A 28 -9.40 -6.85 20.17
N MET A 29 -9.82 -5.70 19.66
CA MET A 29 -9.78 -5.38 18.23
C MET A 29 -8.59 -4.46 17.92
N PRO A 30 -7.99 -4.55 16.72
CA PRO A 30 -6.93 -3.64 16.29
C PRO A 30 -7.36 -2.17 16.35
N GLN A 31 -6.41 -1.27 16.66
CA GLN A 31 -6.70 0.18 16.74
C GLN A 31 -7.13 0.76 15.40
N VAL A 32 -6.70 0.16 14.28
CA VAL A 32 -7.13 0.56 12.93
C VAL A 32 -8.65 0.51 12.76
N VAL A 33 -9.34 -0.43 13.42
CA VAL A 33 -10.82 -0.50 13.43
C VAL A 33 -11.41 0.76 14.05
N GLY A 34 -10.84 1.22 15.17
CA GLY A 34 -11.23 2.48 15.80
C GLY A 34 -10.97 3.70 14.92
N ALA A 35 -9.87 3.71 14.17
CA ALA A 35 -9.57 4.76 13.22
C ALA A 35 -10.57 4.81 12.05
N LEU A 36 -10.96 3.66 11.51
CA LEU A 36 -12.01 3.56 10.49
C LEU A 36 -13.37 4.04 11.01
N LEU A 37 -13.74 3.65 12.24
CA LEU A 37 -14.97 4.13 12.89
C LEU A 37 -14.91 5.65 13.11
N ALA A 38 -13.74 6.21 13.47
CA ALA A 38 -13.56 7.66 13.59
C ALA A 38 -13.84 8.37 12.27
N GLY A 39 -13.29 7.86 11.17
CA GLY A 39 -13.53 8.39 9.82
C GLY A 39 -15.01 8.30 9.41
N LEU A 40 -15.68 7.19 9.71
CA LEU A 40 -17.10 7.00 9.43
C LEU A 40 -17.98 7.99 10.23
N ILE A 41 -17.66 8.19 11.52
CA ILE A 41 -18.44 9.07 12.41
C ILE A 41 -18.23 10.53 12.04
N LEU A 42 -16.98 10.98 11.85
CA LEU A 42 -16.66 12.38 11.56
C LEU A 42 -16.91 12.74 10.10
N GLY A 43 -16.85 11.76 9.21
CA GLY A 43 -16.99 11.93 7.77
C GLY A 43 -18.42 12.23 7.32
N PRO A 44 -18.60 12.40 6.01
CA PRO A 44 -19.89 12.76 5.42
C PRO A 44 -20.97 11.68 5.58
N ALA A 45 -20.58 10.46 5.92
CA ALA A 45 -21.53 9.34 6.08
C ALA A 45 -22.39 9.49 7.33
N MET A 46 -21.91 10.14 8.42
CA MET A 46 -22.67 10.31 9.66
C MET A 46 -22.78 11.78 10.06
N LEU A 47 -21.76 12.37 10.68
CA LEU A 47 -21.84 13.72 11.25
C LEU A 47 -21.52 14.81 10.22
N GLY A 48 -20.78 14.52 9.17
CA GLY A 48 -20.40 15.46 8.13
C GLY A 48 -19.52 16.63 8.65
N PHE A 49 -18.88 16.49 9.82
CA PHE A 49 -17.98 17.50 10.35
C PHE A 49 -16.73 17.66 9.49
N MET A 50 -16.28 16.57 8.91
CA MET A 50 -15.10 16.53 8.08
C MET A 50 -15.48 16.24 6.64
N LYS A 51 -14.90 17.00 5.73
CA LYS A 51 -15.00 16.75 4.29
C LYS A 51 -13.63 16.33 3.79
N GLU A 52 -13.61 15.47 2.83
CA GLU A 52 -12.39 15.15 2.10
C GLU A 52 -11.91 16.42 1.38
N THR A 53 -10.69 16.83 1.70
CA THR A 53 -10.00 17.95 1.05
C THR A 53 -8.73 17.42 0.43
N ALA A 54 -8.22 18.05 -0.63
CA ALA A 54 -6.95 17.68 -1.26
C ALA A 54 -5.82 17.56 -0.23
N PHE A 55 -5.76 18.50 0.72
CA PHE A 55 -4.76 18.49 1.80
C PHE A 55 -4.87 17.24 2.69
N ILE A 56 -6.10 16.85 3.10
CA ILE A 56 -6.29 15.65 3.95
C ILE A 56 -5.90 14.39 3.16
N SER A 57 -6.27 14.31 1.89
CA SER A 57 -5.91 13.19 1.00
C SER A 57 -4.39 13.07 0.85
N GLU A 58 -3.69 14.18 0.54
CA GLU A 58 -2.23 14.21 0.39
C GLU A 58 -1.50 13.83 1.69
N VAL A 59 -1.97 14.32 2.84
CA VAL A 59 -1.40 13.97 4.15
C VAL A 59 -1.65 12.50 4.49
N ALA A 60 -2.81 11.95 4.14
CA ALA A 60 -3.12 10.53 4.33
C ALA A 60 -2.20 9.67 3.49
N GLU A 61 -2.01 9.99 2.20
CA GLU A 61 -1.09 9.30 1.29
C GLU A 61 0.35 9.34 1.80
N LEU A 62 0.84 10.51 2.22
CA LEU A 62 2.15 10.61 2.86
C LEU A 62 2.25 9.75 4.12
N GLY A 63 1.18 9.67 4.92
CA GLY A 63 1.12 8.80 6.10
C GLY A 63 1.29 7.32 5.75
N VAL A 64 0.65 6.87 4.67
CA VAL A 64 0.78 5.48 4.19
C VAL A 64 2.18 5.19 3.64
N ILE A 65 2.77 6.13 2.89
CA ILE A 65 4.16 6.03 2.41
C ILE A 65 5.12 5.85 3.60
N VAL A 66 4.98 6.68 4.64
CA VAL A 66 5.81 6.58 5.86
C VAL A 66 5.60 5.24 6.57
N LEU A 67 4.35 4.79 6.70
CA LEU A 67 4.01 3.50 7.30
C LEU A 67 4.70 2.34 6.57
N MET A 68 4.62 2.33 5.25
CA MET A 68 5.23 1.28 4.41
C MET A 68 6.75 1.33 4.43
N PHE A 69 7.34 2.52 4.46
CA PHE A 69 8.77 2.69 4.66
C PHE A 69 9.24 2.11 6.01
N CYS A 70 8.51 2.39 7.10
CA CYS A 70 8.79 1.82 8.42
C CYS A 70 8.62 0.29 8.41
N ALA A 71 7.59 -0.24 7.77
CA ALA A 71 7.38 -1.67 7.61
C ALA A 71 8.53 -2.33 6.84
N GLY A 72 9.00 -1.69 5.76
CA GLY A 72 10.18 -2.13 5.02
C GLY A 72 11.45 -2.15 5.87
N MET A 73 11.66 -1.13 6.70
CA MET A 73 12.79 -1.09 7.66
C MET A 73 12.73 -2.19 8.72
N GLU A 74 11.53 -2.61 9.11
CA GLU A 74 11.33 -3.67 10.09
C GLU A 74 11.43 -5.08 9.49
N THR A 75 11.40 -5.21 8.15
CA THR A 75 11.37 -6.48 7.43
C THR A 75 12.77 -7.03 7.18
N ASP A 76 12.92 -8.35 7.29
CA ASP A 76 14.15 -9.07 6.96
C ASP A 76 14.11 -9.59 5.52
N ILE A 77 15.06 -9.17 4.67
CA ILE A 77 15.17 -9.65 3.28
C ILE A 77 15.34 -11.16 3.20
N GLN A 78 16.08 -11.78 4.11
CA GLN A 78 16.33 -13.23 4.08
C GLN A 78 15.03 -14.01 4.37
N GLU A 79 14.28 -13.56 5.37
CA GLU A 79 12.99 -14.15 5.71
C GLU A 79 11.95 -13.90 4.61
N LEU A 80 11.93 -12.70 4.01
CA LEU A 80 11.07 -12.38 2.87
C LEU A 80 11.36 -13.30 1.67
N LYS A 81 12.64 -13.51 1.35
CA LYS A 81 13.06 -14.47 0.30
C LYS A 81 12.67 -15.92 0.64
N ALA A 82 12.83 -16.33 1.88
CA ALA A 82 12.45 -17.67 2.32
C ALA A 82 10.95 -17.91 2.23
N SER A 83 10.14 -16.87 2.39
CA SER A 83 8.68 -16.92 2.29
C SER A 83 8.14 -16.75 0.86
N GLY A 84 8.99 -16.43 -0.12
CA GLY A 84 8.57 -16.00 -1.46
C GLY A 84 7.63 -16.97 -2.19
N LYS A 85 7.84 -18.29 -2.08
CA LYS A 85 6.93 -19.27 -2.67
C LYS A 85 5.54 -19.23 -2.02
N ALA A 86 5.50 -19.14 -0.69
CA ALA A 86 4.25 -19.04 0.05
C ALA A 86 3.54 -17.72 -0.28
N SER A 87 4.27 -16.61 -0.30
CA SER A 87 3.76 -15.29 -0.68
C SER A 87 3.12 -15.30 -2.07
N PHE A 88 3.78 -15.92 -3.05
CA PHE A 88 3.26 -15.99 -4.42
C PHE A 88 1.96 -16.81 -4.49
N VAL A 89 1.91 -17.97 -3.83
CA VAL A 89 0.69 -18.82 -3.81
C VAL A 89 -0.44 -18.10 -3.09
N ILE A 90 -0.17 -17.44 -1.97
CA ILE A 90 -1.17 -16.68 -1.22
C ILE A 90 -1.72 -15.52 -2.07
N ALA A 91 -0.86 -14.75 -2.73
CA ALA A 91 -1.27 -13.67 -3.62
C ALA A 91 -2.11 -14.18 -4.79
N LEU A 92 -1.65 -15.25 -5.46
CA LEU A 92 -2.37 -15.81 -6.60
C LEU A 92 -3.80 -16.28 -6.21
N ILE A 93 -3.92 -16.97 -5.08
CA ILE A 93 -5.22 -17.39 -4.56
C ILE A 93 -6.03 -16.16 -4.10
N GLY A 94 -5.37 -15.20 -3.45
CA GLY A 94 -5.95 -13.93 -3.00
C GLY A 94 -6.54 -13.09 -4.13
N VAL A 95 -5.99 -13.17 -5.33
CA VAL A 95 -6.56 -12.53 -6.54
C VAL A 95 -7.64 -13.40 -7.17
N LEU A 96 -7.37 -14.69 -7.40
CA LEU A 96 -8.29 -15.54 -8.18
C LEU A 96 -9.62 -15.81 -7.47
N VAL A 97 -9.60 -15.99 -6.15
CA VAL A 97 -10.83 -16.31 -5.40
C VAL A 97 -11.78 -15.12 -5.33
N PRO A 98 -11.35 -13.89 -4.94
CA PRO A 98 -12.22 -12.73 -4.99
C PRO A 98 -12.67 -12.36 -6.40
N LEU A 99 -11.81 -12.50 -7.41
CA LEU A 99 -12.16 -12.28 -8.79
C LEU A 99 -13.30 -13.22 -9.24
N ALA A 100 -13.17 -14.52 -8.97
CA ALA A 100 -14.19 -15.50 -9.32
C ALA A 100 -15.49 -15.29 -8.51
N GLY A 101 -15.34 -15.01 -7.21
CA GLY A 101 -16.48 -14.73 -6.32
C GLY A 101 -17.21 -13.45 -6.71
N GLY A 102 -16.48 -12.38 -6.96
CA GLY A 102 -17.02 -11.09 -7.39
C GLY A 102 -17.70 -11.17 -8.75
N PHE A 103 -17.06 -11.85 -9.72
CA PHE A 103 -17.69 -12.15 -11.00
C PHE A 103 -18.99 -12.95 -10.83
N GLY A 104 -18.98 -14.00 -10.00
CA GLY A 104 -20.16 -14.84 -9.74
C GLY A 104 -21.31 -14.06 -9.12
N VAL A 105 -21.04 -13.23 -8.13
CA VAL A 105 -22.05 -12.34 -7.52
C VAL A 105 -22.56 -11.31 -8.54
N ALA A 106 -21.65 -10.66 -9.26
CA ALA A 106 -22.03 -9.71 -10.31
C ALA A 106 -22.89 -10.39 -11.39
N TYR A 107 -22.55 -11.59 -11.82
CA TYR A 107 -23.31 -12.35 -12.82
C TYR A 107 -24.76 -12.60 -12.37
N ILE A 108 -25.02 -12.77 -11.07
CA ILE A 108 -26.35 -12.99 -10.52
C ILE A 108 -27.14 -11.67 -10.43
N PHE A 109 -26.52 -10.58 -9.99
CA PHE A 109 -27.19 -9.32 -9.66
C PHE A 109 -27.11 -8.24 -10.75
N ASN A 110 -26.05 -8.22 -11.58
CA ASN A 110 -25.89 -7.27 -12.66
C ASN A 110 -26.65 -7.76 -13.91
N ARG A 111 -27.98 -7.67 -13.85
CA ARG A 111 -28.88 -8.02 -14.97
C ARG A 111 -29.53 -6.76 -15.52
N PRO A 112 -29.77 -6.69 -16.84
CA PRO A 112 -30.41 -5.52 -17.47
C PRO A 112 -31.76 -5.15 -16.84
N ASP A 113 -32.47 -6.15 -16.28
CA ASP A 113 -33.76 -5.94 -15.64
C ASP A 113 -33.64 -5.36 -14.21
N MET A 114 -32.47 -5.42 -13.61
CA MET A 114 -32.23 -4.98 -12.21
C MET A 114 -31.46 -3.68 -12.10
N ILE A 115 -30.62 -3.38 -13.10
CA ILE A 115 -29.75 -2.20 -13.09
C ILE A 115 -29.89 -1.50 -14.44
N ALA A 116 -30.42 -0.29 -14.44
CA ALA A 116 -30.39 0.58 -15.61
C ALA A 116 -28.94 1.05 -15.84
N SER A 117 -28.17 0.32 -16.65
CA SER A 117 -26.81 0.72 -16.98
C SER A 117 -26.82 1.51 -18.30
N GLU A 118 -26.46 2.79 -18.21
CA GLU A 118 -26.15 3.64 -19.39
C GLU A 118 -24.74 3.33 -19.95
N VAL A 119 -24.08 2.30 -19.44
CA VAL A 119 -22.68 1.96 -19.77
C VAL A 119 -22.66 1.11 -21.05
N SER A 120 -21.90 1.54 -22.04
CA SER A 120 -21.75 0.88 -23.35
C SER A 120 -20.97 -0.46 -23.31
N ALA A 121 -20.32 -0.79 -22.18
CA ALA A 121 -19.57 -2.02 -22.02
C ALA A 121 -20.48 -3.25 -21.88
N SER A 122 -20.07 -4.40 -22.43
CA SER A 122 -20.82 -5.65 -22.29
C SER A 122 -20.97 -6.05 -20.81
N THR A 123 -22.11 -6.67 -20.46
CA THR A 123 -22.39 -7.15 -19.09
C THR A 123 -21.30 -8.10 -18.59
N PHE A 124 -20.74 -8.92 -19.48
CA PHE A 124 -19.60 -9.80 -19.15
C PHE A 124 -18.37 -9.00 -18.68
N LEU A 125 -18.04 -7.93 -19.39
CA LEU A 125 -16.89 -7.08 -19.03
C LEU A 125 -17.13 -6.32 -17.74
N GLN A 126 -18.35 -5.84 -17.50
CA GLN A 126 -18.74 -5.20 -16.24
C GLN A 126 -18.58 -6.17 -15.06
N ASN A 127 -19.02 -7.43 -15.22
CA ASN A 127 -18.93 -8.46 -14.18
C ASN A 127 -17.49 -8.83 -13.86
N ILE A 128 -16.61 -8.95 -14.88
CA ILE A 128 -15.18 -9.15 -14.66
C ILE A 128 -14.57 -7.94 -13.93
N PHE A 129 -14.91 -6.74 -14.33
CA PHE A 129 -14.42 -5.52 -13.70
C PHE A 129 -14.79 -5.45 -12.21
N ILE A 130 -16.03 -5.80 -11.86
CA ILE A 130 -16.47 -5.94 -10.45
C ILE A 130 -15.62 -6.99 -9.73
N GLY A 131 -15.36 -8.13 -10.37
CA GLY A 131 -14.45 -9.14 -9.82
C GLY A 131 -13.06 -8.60 -9.54
N VAL A 132 -12.47 -7.83 -10.46
CA VAL A 132 -11.14 -7.20 -10.29
C VAL A 132 -11.15 -6.18 -9.16
N ILE A 133 -12.19 -5.34 -9.04
CA ILE A 133 -12.30 -4.38 -7.92
C ILE A 133 -12.22 -5.11 -6.57
N LEU A 134 -12.81 -6.28 -6.44
CA LEU A 134 -12.82 -7.05 -5.20
C LEU A 134 -11.49 -7.77 -4.90
N THR A 135 -10.54 -7.80 -5.84
CA THR A 135 -9.20 -8.36 -5.57
C THR A 135 -8.33 -7.39 -4.78
N ALA A 136 -8.59 -6.09 -4.86
CA ALA A 136 -7.75 -5.08 -4.23
C ALA A 136 -7.74 -5.23 -2.71
N THR A 137 -6.58 -5.49 -2.15
CA THR A 137 -6.37 -5.69 -0.71
C THR A 137 -5.61 -4.50 -0.11
N SER A 138 -6.03 -4.04 1.09
CA SER A 138 -5.32 -2.95 1.78
C SER A 138 -4.07 -3.46 2.48
N VAL A 139 -2.91 -3.19 1.89
CA VAL A 139 -1.59 -3.50 2.47
C VAL A 139 -1.39 -2.73 3.77
N SER A 140 -1.78 -1.46 3.83
CA SER A 140 -1.58 -0.59 5.00
C SER A 140 -2.32 -1.11 6.23
N ILE A 141 -3.59 -1.52 6.09
CA ILE A 141 -4.38 -2.10 7.19
C ILE A 141 -3.74 -3.40 7.67
N THR A 142 -3.28 -4.23 6.75
CA THR A 142 -2.64 -5.52 7.06
C THR A 142 -1.34 -5.30 7.84
N VAL A 143 -0.49 -4.38 7.38
CA VAL A 143 0.79 -4.04 8.04
C VAL A 143 0.55 -3.48 9.44
N GLU A 144 -0.35 -2.52 9.60
CA GLU A 144 -0.64 -1.91 10.90
C GLU A 144 -1.20 -2.95 11.88
N THR A 145 -2.11 -3.80 11.42
CA THR A 145 -2.66 -4.89 12.25
C THR A 145 -1.57 -5.89 12.68
N LEU A 146 -0.71 -6.33 11.76
CA LEU A 146 0.40 -7.24 12.07
C LEU A 146 1.42 -6.62 13.02
N LYS A 147 1.68 -5.32 12.85
CA LYS A 147 2.56 -4.55 13.71
C LYS A 147 2.00 -4.42 15.13
N GLU A 148 0.72 -4.09 15.26
CA GLU A 148 0.03 -3.96 16.54
C GLU A 148 -0.04 -5.30 17.29
N MET A 149 -0.21 -6.41 16.57
CA MET A 149 -0.18 -7.77 17.11
C MET A 149 1.24 -8.27 17.46
N GLY A 150 2.29 -7.52 17.09
CA GLY A 150 3.68 -7.95 17.22
C GLY A 150 4.03 -9.14 16.33
N LYS A 151 3.30 -9.35 15.22
CA LYS A 151 3.46 -10.48 14.31
C LYS A 151 4.13 -10.13 12.99
N LEU A 152 4.46 -8.87 12.74
CA LEU A 152 5.07 -8.42 11.49
C LEU A 152 6.37 -9.17 11.15
N LYS A 153 7.24 -9.39 12.16
CA LYS A 153 8.54 -10.08 12.00
C LYS A 153 8.45 -11.61 12.07
N THR A 154 7.26 -12.18 12.06
CA THR A 154 7.08 -13.65 12.04
C THR A 154 7.13 -14.18 10.62
N ARG A 155 7.39 -15.48 10.46
CA ARG A 155 7.35 -16.15 9.14
C ARG A 155 6.01 -15.94 8.42
N SER A 156 4.91 -16.02 9.16
CA SER A 156 3.57 -15.75 8.61
C SER A 156 3.39 -14.28 8.25
N GLY A 157 3.86 -13.35 9.10
CA GLY A 157 3.83 -11.92 8.81
C GLY A 157 4.59 -11.56 7.53
N ASN A 158 5.82 -12.09 7.39
CA ASN A 158 6.63 -11.89 6.19
C ASN A 158 5.98 -12.51 4.94
N ALA A 159 5.32 -13.68 5.08
CA ALA A 159 4.59 -14.29 3.95
C ALA A 159 3.37 -13.46 3.53
N ILE A 160 2.61 -12.94 4.49
CA ILE A 160 1.46 -12.06 4.22
C ILE A 160 1.93 -10.74 3.58
N LEU A 161 2.97 -10.14 4.12
CA LEU A 161 3.53 -8.89 3.58
C LEU A 161 4.06 -9.06 2.15
N GLY A 162 4.81 -10.14 1.92
CA GLY A 162 5.28 -10.48 0.57
C GLY A 162 4.11 -10.78 -0.40
N ALA A 163 3.05 -11.42 0.08
CA ALA A 163 1.86 -11.67 -0.72
C ALA A 163 1.15 -10.37 -1.08
N ALA A 164 1.03 -9.43 -0.16
CA ALA A 164 0.38 -8.15 -0.41
C ALA A 164 1.11 -7.31 -1.49
N ILE A 165 2.44 -7.33 -1.52
CA ILE A 165 3.23 -6.65 -2.56
C ILE A 165 3.03 -7.31 -3.93
N ILE A 166 2.95 -8.65 -3.97
CA ILE A 166 2.70 -9.39 -5.21
C ILE A 166 1.25 -9.16 -5.68
N ASP A 167 0.31 -9.08 -4.74
CA ASP A 167 -1.10 -8.81 -4.99
C ASP A 167 -1.31 -7.46 -5.68
N ASP A 168 -0.64 -6.39 -5.23
CA ASP A 168 -0.67 -5.09 -5.89
C ASP A 168 -0.25 -5.19 -7.37
N VAL A 169 0.84 -5.92 -7.65
CA VAL A 169 1.30 -6.12 -9.02
C VAL A 169 0.30 -6.95 -9.84
N LEU A 170 -0.24 -8.03 -9.28
CA LEU A 170 -1.24 -8.86 -9.95
C LEU A 170 -2.55 -8.08 -10.18
N GLY A 171 -2.95 -7.23 -9.23
CA GLY A 171 -4.12 -6.35 -9.35
C GLY A 171 -3.99 -5.37 -10.51
N ILE A 172 -2.83 -4.70 -10.64
CA ILE A 172 -2.55 -3.80 -11.78
C ILE A 172 -2.60 -4.57 -13.10
N VAL A 173 -2.03 -5.77 -13.16
CA VAL A 173 -2.05 -6.63 -14.36
C VAL A 173 -3.49 -7.03 -14.70
N ALA A 174 -4.26 -7.50 -13.72
CA ALA A 174 -5.66 -7.89 -13.92
C ALA A 174 -6.51 -6.71 -14.40
N LEU A 175 -6.37 -5.55 -13.75
CA LEU A 175 -7.06 -4.32 -14.15
C LEU A 175 -6.69 -3.93 -15.58
N THR A 176 -5.39 -3.97 -15.93
CA THR A 176 -4.92 -3.61 -17.27
C THR A 176 -5.48 -4.54 -18.35
N ILE A 177 -5.59 -5.86 -18.06
CA ILE A 177 -6.19 -6.82 -18.97
C ILE A 177 -7.66 -6.44 -19.24
N VAL A 178 -8.43 -6.16 -18.19
CA VAL A 178 -9.84 -5.80 -18.32
C VAL A 178 -10.01 -4.46 -19.04
N MET A 179 -9.19 -3.46 -18.72
CA MET A 179 -9.21 -2.16 -19.41
C MET A 179 -8.83 -2.30 -20.90
N SER A 180 -7.86 -3.14 -21.23
CA SER A 180 -7.49 -3.42 -22.63
C SER A 180 -8.59 -4.14 -23.41
N MET A 181 -9.45 -4.91 -22.74
CA MET A 181 -10.64 -5.50 -23.37
C MET A 181 -11.75 -4.45 -23.61
N ALA A 182 -11.79 -3.40 -22.80
CA ALA A 182 -12.74 -2.29 -22.95
C ALA A 182 -12.25 -1.26 -23.95
N ASP A 183 -10.96 -0.97 -23.96
CA ASP A 183 -10.31 0.05 -24.80
C ASP A 183 -9.00 -0.50 -25.36
N SER A 184 -8.97 -0.69 -26.69
CA SER A 184 -7.80 -1.20 -27.42
C SER A 184 -6.59 -0.25 -27.41
N SER A 185 -6.72 0.98 -26.92
CA SER A 185 -5.60 1.92 -26.74
C SER A 185 -4.69 1.51 -25.57
N VAL A 186 -5.19 0.71 -24.62
CA VAL A 186 -4.43 0.23 -23.46
C VAL A 186 -3.60 -0.98 -23.86
N SER A 187 -2.27 -0.84 -23.78
CA SER A 187 -1.33 -1.90 -24.11
C SER A 187 -0.83 -2.65 -22.87
N ILE A 188 -1.25 -3.91 -22.71
CA ILE A 188 -0.79 -4.80 -21.63
C ILE A 188 0.74 -4.94 -21.65
N GLY A 189 1.34 -5.04 -22.84
CA GLY A 189 2.80 -5.19 -22.98
C GLY A 189 3.58 -4.00 -22.40
N VAL A 190 3.07 -2.79 -22.56
CA VAL A 190 3.70 -1.58 -21.99
C VAL A 190 3.62 -1.60 -20.46
N VAL A 191 2.49 -2.00 -19.88
CA VAL A 191 2.34 -2.05 -18.42
C VAL A 191 3.23 -3.13 -17.82
N LEU A 192 3.27 -4.34 -18.40
CA LEU A 192 4.18 -5.40 -17.97
C LEU A 192 5.65 -4.97 -18.07
N LEU A 193 6.01 -4.30 -19.16
CA LEU A 193 7.37 -3.77 -19.32
C LEU A 193 7.72 -2.73 -18.24
N LYS A 194 6.79 -1.81 -17.93
CA LYS A 194 6.98 -0.82 -16.88
C LYS A 194 7.19 -1.47 -15.51
N ILE A 195 6.39 -2.50 -15.17
CA ILE A 195 6.54 -3.24 -13.92
C ILE A 195 7.93 -3.90 -13.83
N VAL A 196 8.36 -4.58 -14.88
CA VAL A 196 9.70 -5.21 -14.91
C VAL A 196 10.79 -4.16 -14.79
N LEU A 197 10.69 -3.06 -15.54
CA LEU A 197 11.64 -1.95 -15.48
C LEU A 197 11.69 -1.30 -14.08
N PHE A 198 10.55 -1.21 -13.40
CA PHE A 198 10.51 -0.72 -12.01
C PHE A 198 11.35 -1.59 -11.08
N PHE A 199 11.20 -2.92 -11.11
CA PHE A 199 11.98 -3.81 -10.24
C PHE A 199 13.48 -3.79 -10.60
N VAL A 200 13.83 -3.68 -11.88
CA VAL A 200 15.23 -3.49 -12.31
C VAL A 200 15.76 -2.15 -11.78
N PHE A 201 15.02 -1.08 -11.96
CA PHE A 201 15.37 0.25 -11.44
C PHE A 201 15.54 0.22 -9.92
N ALA A 202 14.57 -0.36 -9.19
CA ALA A 202 14.61 -0.47 -7.74
C ALA A 202 15.84 -1.26 -7.25
N GLY A 203 16.21 -2.32 -7.96
CA GLY A 203 17.45 -3.07 -7.69
C GLY A 203 18.72 -2.25 -7.91
N VAL A 204 18.81 -1.55 -9.03
CA VAL A 204 19.97 -0.72 -9.38
C VAL A 204 20.08 0.50 -8.46
N ALA A 205 18.99 1.26 -8.31
CA ALA A 205 18.95 2.44 -7.44
C ALA A 205 19.19 2.07 -5.98
N GLY A 206 18.60 0.96 -5.53
CA GLY A 206 18.80 0.42 -4.20
C GLY A 206 20.24 0.00 -3.93
N PHE A 207 20.89 -0.69 -4.87
CA PHE A 207 22.29 -1.05 -4.74
C PHE A 207 23.21 0.18 -4.74
N ALA A 208 22.94 1.16 -5.61
CA ALA A 208 23.69 2.41 -5.66
C ALA A 208 23.53 3.19 -4.34
N PHE A 209 22.29 3.31 -3.85
CA PHE A 209 22.01 3.95 -2.56
C PHE A 209 22.70 3.22 -1.41
N TYR A 210 22.58 1.88 -1.34
CA TYR A 210 23.24 1.07 -0.33
C TYR A 210 24.76 1.34 -0.27
N LYS A 211 25.44 1.32 -1.41
CA LYS A 211 26.89 1.58 -1.51
C LYS A 211 27.26 3.00 -1.08
N LEU A 212 26.51 4.00 -1.58
CA LEU A 212 26.75 5.41 -1.27
C LEU A 212 26.49 5.72 0.20
N TYR A 213 25.38 5.19 0.73
CA TYR A 213 24.93 5.43 2.07
C TYR A 213 25.86 4.75 3.11
N THR A 214 26.29 3.51 2.86
CA THR A 214 27.27 2.80 3.71
C THR A 214 28.62 3.52 3.71
N TRP A 215 29.09 3.97 2.55
CA TRP A 215 30.33 4.74 2.46
C TRP A 215 30.25 6.06 3.24
N TRP A 216 29.09 6.71 3.21
CA TRP A 216 28.89 7.99 3.89
C TRP A 216 28.76 7.83 5.39
N ILE A 217 28.02 6.84 5.89
CA ILE A 217 27.90 6.53 7.32
C ILE A 217 29.25 6.22 7.94
N GLY A 218 30.10 5.41 7.29
CA GLY A 218 31.43 5.06 7.80
C GLY A 218 32.38 6.25 7.99
N ARG A 219 32.03 7.43 7.44
CA ARG A 219 32.80 8.68 7.60
C ARG A 219 32.27 9.64 8.64
N SER A 220 31.06 9.48 9.13
CA SER A 220 30.38 10.47 9.99
C SER A 220 29.57 9.82 11.11
N THR A 221 30.21 9.50 12.22
CA THR A 221 29.59 8.87 13.40
C THR A 221 28.71 9.80 14.25
N LYS A 222 28.63 11.11 13.98
CA LYS A 222 27.96 12.10 14.84
C LYS A 222 26.62 12.65 14.32
N ALA A 223 26.06 12.14 13.23
CA ALA A 223 24.94 12.80 12.56
C ALA A 223 23.70 11.91 12.31
N LEU A 224 23.20 11.26 13.36
CA LEU A 224 22.02 10.39 13.32
C LEU A 224 20.83 11.03 12.58
N HIS A 225 20.54 12.29 12.85
CA HIS A 225 19.45 13.03 12.19
C HIS A 225 19.65 13.20 10.69
N ARG A 226 20.89 13.36 10.21
CA ARG A 226 21.17 13.50 8.78
C ARG A 226 20.92 12.19 8.02
N HIS A 227 21.24 11.07 8.65
CA HIS A 227 21.01 9.75 8.08
C HIS A 227 19.51 9.47 7.90
N ALA A 228 18.70 9.79 8.92
CA ALA A 228 17.24 9.65 8.83
C ALA A 228 16.63 10.50 7.69
N ILE A 229 17.10 11.76 7.57
CA ILE A 229 16.63 12.66 6.50
C ILE A 229 16.97 12.08 5.11
N VAL A 230 18.21 11.62 4.89
CA VAL A 230 18.60 11.06 3.58
C VAL A 230 17.86 9.76 3.27
N ALA A 231 17.63 8.90 4.26
CA ALA A 231 16.82 7.70 4.11
C ALA A 231 15.36 8.05 3.74
N PHE A 232 14.80 9.09 4.36
CA PHE A 232 13.46 9.55 4.05
C PHE A 232 13.35 10.20 2.67
N VAL A 233 14.36 11.00 2.26
CA VAL A 233 14.43 11.54 0.90
C VAL A 233 14.48 10.40 -0.12
N PHE A 234 15.26 9.35 0.14
CA PHE A 234 15.29 8.18 -0.73
C PHE A 234 13.94 7.48 -0.81
N CYS A 235 13.22 7.36 0.32
CA CYS A 235 11.86 6.83 0.36
C CYS A 235 10.93 7.63 -0.57
N LEU A 236 10.87 8.94 -0.41
CA LEU A 236 9.99 9.81 -1.20
C LEU A 236 10.32 9.75 -2.70
N LEU A 237 11.60 9.72 -3.06
CA LEU A 237 12.03 9.59 -4.45
C LEU A 237 11.65 8.24 -5.05
N MET A 238 11.80 7.14 -4.30
CA MET A 238 11.42 5.81 -4.75
C MET A 238 9.91 5.70 -4.93
N SER A 239 9.11 6.26 -4.01
CA SER A 239 7.65 6.32 -4.12
C SER A 239 7.21 7.12 -5.34
N TYR A 240 7.74 8.33 -5.51
CA TYR A 240 7.43 9.20 -6.64
C TYR A 240 7.75 8.55 -7.98
N ILE A 241 8.94 7.94 -8.12
CA ILE A 241 9.36 7.29 -9.36
C ILE A 241 8.53 6.04 -9.63
N ALA A 242 8.19 5.25 -8.60
CA ALA A 242 7.32 4.09 -8.73
C ALA A 242 5.98 4.47 -9.38
N GLU A 243 5.31 5.47 -8.84
CA GLU A 243 3.98 5.91 -9.28
C GLU A 243 4.06 6.62 -10.65
N VAL A 244 4.85 7.68 -10.75
CA VAL A 244 4.84 8.60 -11.90
C VAL A 244 5.52 8.01 -13.14
N ALA A 245 6.66 7.32 -12.97
CA ALA A 245 7.41 6.80 -14.11
C ALA A 245 6.93 5.41 -14.54
N PHE A 246 6.59 4.56 -13.57
CA PHE A 246 6.31 3.15 -13.83
C PHE A 246 4.83 2.76 -13.65
N GLY A 247 4.02 3.59 -12.97
CA GLY A 247 2.63 3.26 -12.66
C GLY A 247 2.50 2.08 -11.68
N VAL A 248 3.50 1.91 -10.83
CA VAL A 248 3.49 0.96 -9.71
C VAL A 248 3.21 1.75 -8.45
N ALA A 249 2.35 1.22 -7.57
CA ALA A 249 1.94 1.91 -6.36
C ALA A 249 3.13 2.49 -5.58
N ASP A 250 3.03 3.76 -5.18
CA ASP A 250 4.01 4.52 -4.41
C ASP A 250 4.42 3.84 -3.11
N ILE A 251 3.46 3.17 -2.45
CA ILE A 251 3.69 2.36 -1.25
C ILE A 251 4.67 1.22 -1.47
N THR A 252 4.70 0.63 -2.67
CA THR A 252 5.68 -0.41 -3.04
C THR A 252 7.08 0.19 -3.12
N GLY A 253 7.21 1.39 -3.70
CA GLY A 253 8.47 2.14 -3.72
C GLY A 253 8.97 2.47 -2.31
N ALA A 254 8.07 2.94 -1.43
CA ALA A 254 8.38 3.22 -0.02
C ALA A 254 8.87 1.98 0.73
N PHE A 255 8.16 0.86 0.58
CA PHE A 255 8.52 -0.41 1.22
C PHE A 255 9.91 -0.90 0.78
N ILE A 256 10.19 -0.89 -0.52
CA ILE A 256 11.51 -1.29 -1.05
C ILE A 256 12.60 -0.37 -0.53
N ALA A 257 12.36 0.94 -0.47
CA ALA A 257 13.31 1.89 0.12
C ALA A 257 13.61 1.57 1.58
N GLY A 258 12.57 1.29 2.39
CA GLY A 258 12.71 0.87 3.78
C GLY A 258 13.52 -0.42 3.92
N LEU A 259 13.24 -1.40 3.07
CA LEU A 259 13.94 -2.69 3.03
C LEU A 259 15.44 -2.53 2.70
N ILE A 260 15.79 -1.61 1.81
CA ILE A 260 17.19 -1.29 1.46
C ILE A 260 17.88 -0.62 2.64
N VAL A 261 17.23 0.36 3.28
CA VAL A 261 17.75 1.08 4.44
C VAL A 261 17.97 0.15 5.62
N SER A 262 17.06 -0.81 5.87
CA SER A 262 17.19 -1.76 6.98
C SER A 262 18.45 -2.63 6.89
N ASN A 263 18.88 -2.96 5.68
CA ASN A 263 20.11 -3.74 5.48
C ASN A 263 21.38 -2.94 5.75
N VAL A 264 21.35 -1.61 5.60
CA VAL A 264 22.48 -0.75 5.99
C VAL A 264 22.51 -0.59 7.50
N ALA A 265 21.36 -0.34 8.12
CA ALA A 265 21.24 -0.09 9.56
C ALA A 265 21.60 -1.31 10.42
N ARG A 266 21.28 -2.53 9.95
CA ARG A 266 21.59 -3.78 10.70
C ARG A 266 23.06 -4.04 10.91
N SER A 267 23.93 -3.51 10.07
CA SER A 267 25.38 -3.70 10.23
C SER A 267 26.01 -2.81 11.29
N GLU A 268 25.39 -1.71 11.70
CA GLU A 268 26.04 -0.69 12.53
C GLU A 268 25.23 -0.24 13.78
N TRP A 269 23.94 -0.55 13.88
CA TRP A 269 23.06 -0.01 14.94
C TRP A 269 22.57 -1.05 15.94
N LEU A 270 22.83 -2.33 15.67
CA LEU A 270 22.54 -3.46 16.55
C LEU A 270 23.80 -4.00 17.25
N GLN A 271 24.96 -3.38 17.08
CA GLN A 271 26.16 -3.56 17.86
C GLN A 271 26.37 -2.38 18.82
#